data_b2b5e03bb7bce8bfe7b34907338a0302
#
_entry.id   b2b5e03bb7bce8bfe7b34907338a0302
#
_cell.length_a   1.000
_cell.length_b   1.000
_cell.length_c   1.000
_cell.angle_alpha   90.00
_cell.angle_beta   90.00
_cell.angle_gamma   90.00
#
_symmetry.space_group_name_H-M   'P 1'
#
loop_
_entity.id
_entity.type
_entity.pdbx_description
1 polymer ?
#
loop_
_entity_poly.entity_id
_entity_poly.type
_entity_poly.pdbx_seq_one_letter_code
_entity_poly.pdbx_strand_id
1 'polypeptide(L)'
;MLCGFMPVLWAADGCDQHLSREEFRAKQKAFIIEQAGLSKEEAAKFFPVYFELQDKKKKLNDESWDLMRKGKDDKTTEAQYAEINDKVANNRIAADQLDKTYLGKFKKILSSKKIFLVQRAEMRFHREMIKGMNRGKDKGNDSKKK
;
A
#
# COMPACT_ATOMS: atom_id res chain seq x y z
N MET A 1 -32.72 -12.93 -39.64
CA MET A 1 -32.21 -12.06 -38.61
C MET A 1 -31.23 -12.83 -37.77
N LEU A 2 -29.96 -12.68 -38.05
CA LEU A 2 -28.86 -13.37 -37.35
C LEU A 2 -28.19 -12.38 -36.41
N CYS A 3 -28.44 -12.52 -35.11
CA CYS A 3 -27.66 -11.81 -34.09
C CYS A 3 -26.32 -12.50 -33.91
N GLY A 4 -25.30 -11.85 -34.43
CA GLY A 4 -23.91 -12.25 -34.22
C GLY A 4 -23.47 -11.98 -32.78
N PHE A 5 -23.23 -13.04 -32.04
CA PHE A 5 -22.60 -13.02 -30.76
C PHE A 5 -21.08 -12.89 -31.00
N MET A 6 -20.53 -11.71 -30.82
CA MET A 6 -19.06 -11.55 -30.80
C MET A 6 -18.53 -11.91 -29.42
N PRO A 7 -17.64 -12.89 -29.31
CA PRO A 7 -16.89 -13.10 -28.09
C PRO A 7 -15.88 -11.98 -27.96
N VAL A 8 -15.99 -11.21 -26.88
CA VAL A 8 -14.93 -10.29 -26.48
C VAL A 8 -13.71 -11.12 -26.11
N LEU A 9 -12.74 -11.16 -27.00
CA LEU A 9 -11.43 -11.69 -26.71
C LEU A 9 -10.80 -10.80 -25.65
N TRP A 10 -10.69 -11.30 -24.45
CA TRP A 10 -9.77 -10.76 -23.46
C TRP A 10 -8.37 -11.09 -23.93
N ALA A 11 -7.75 -10.15 -24.63
CA ALA A 11 -6.33 -10.22 -24.89
C ALA A 11 -5.63 -10.09 -23.53
N ALA A 12 -5.08 -11.19 -23.07
CA ALA A 12 -4.13 -11.21 -21.98
C ALA A 12 -2.83 -10.60 -22.49
N ASP A 13 -2.75 -9.29 -22.50
CA ASP A 13 -1.49 -8.61 -22.63
C ASP A 13 -0.66 -8.87 -21.39
N GLY A 14 0.31 -9.72 -21.57
CA GLY A 14 1.38 -9.91 -20.59
C GLY A 14 2.15 -8.64 -20.42
N CYS A 15 2.01 -8.00 -19.23
CA CYS A 15 2.76 -6.87 -19.04
C CYS A 15 3.03 -6.47 -17.68
N ASP A 16 4.07 -5.80 -17.55
CA ASP A 16 4.59 -5.06 -16.43
C ASP A 16 3.47 -4.66 -15.46
N GLN A 17 3.40 -5.40 -14.33
CA GLN A 17 2.43 -5.15 -13.28
C GLN A 17 2.83 -3.92 -12.46
N HIS A 18 2.98 -2.78 -13.12
CA HIS A 18 3.02 -1.51 -12.45
C HIS A 18 1.59 -1.00 -12.31
N LEU A 19 0.92 -1.46 -11.24
CA LEU A 19 -0.35 -0.89 -10.85
C LEU A 19 -0.16 0.59 -10.58
N SER A 20 -0.97 1.44 -11.21
CA SER A 20 -1.04 2.84 -10.84
C SER A 20 -1.44 2.97 -9.36
N ARG A 21 -1.10 4.10 -8.75
CA ARG A 21 -1.48 4.38 -7.35
C ARG A 21 -2.99 4.27 -7.14
N GLU A 22 -3.77 4.72 -8.11
CA GLU A 22 -5.23 4.67 -8.07
C GLU A 22 -5.76 3.24 -8.16
N GLU A 23 -5.21 2.43 -9.06
CA GLU A 23 -5.55 1.01 -9.19
C GLU A 23 -5.19 0.22 -7.93
N PHE A 24 -4.03 0.47 -7.35
CA PHE A 24 -3.61 -0.12 -6.09
C PHE A 24 -4.60 0.21 -4.97
N ARG A 25 -4.96 1.49 -4.82
CA ARG A 25 -5.93 1.95 -3.82
C ARG A 25 -7.31 1.35 -4.02
N ALA A 26 -7.75 1.25 -5.27
CA ALA A 26 -9.04 0.63 -5.60
C ALA A 26 -9.07 -0.85 -5.21
N LYS A 27 -8.02 -1.59 -5.49
CA LYS A 27 -7.89 -3.00 -5.09
C LYS A 27 -7.83 -3.16 -3.58
N GLN A 28 -7.04 -2.34 -2.90
CA GLN A 28 -6.92 -2.35 -1.44
C GLN A 28 -8.26 -2.02 -0.78
N LYS A 29 -8.96 -1.01 -1.26
CA LYS A 29 -10.29 -0.61 -0.78
C LYS A 29 -11.29 -1.76 -0.93
N ALA A 30 -11.39 -2.36 -2.11
CA ALA A 30 -12.29 -3.47 -2.38
C ALA A 30 -11.99 -4.67 -1.46
N PHE A 31 -10.73 -5.01 -1.29
CA PHE A 31 -10.28 -6.09 -0.42
C PHE A 31 -10.65 -5.84 1.05
N ILE A 32 -10.40 -4.64 1.56
CA ILE A 32 -10.73 -4.26 2.94
C ILE A 32 -12.26 -4.30 3.16
N ILE A 33 -13.05 -3.77 2.23
CA ILE A 33 -14.51 -3.80 2.32
C ILE A 33 -15.01 -5.24 2.46
N GLU A 34 -14.52 -6.13 1.62
CA GLU A 34 -14.89 -7.55 1.63
C GLU A 34 -14.48 -8.24 2.92
N GLN A 35 -13.21 -8.11 3.32
CA GLN A 35 -12.65 -8.81 4.47
C GLN A 35 -13.16 -8.30 5.83
N ALA A 36 -13.42 -7.00 5.93
CA ALA A 36 -13.91 -6.39 7.16
C ALA A 36 -15.45 -6.30 7.22
N GLY A 37 -16.14 -6.59 6.13
CA GLY A 37 -17.60 -6.52 6.07
C GLY A 37 -18.13 -5.09 6.25
N LEU A 38 -17.51 -4.11 5.58
CA LEU A 38 -17.94 -2.73 5.67
C LEU A 38 -19.19 -2.49 4.82
N SER A 39 -20.17 -1.78 5.38
CA SER A 39 -21.32 -1.30 4.63
C SER A 39 -20.91 -0.18 3.67
N LYS A 40 -21.76 0.13 2.70
CA LYS A 40 -21.52 1.25 1.77
C LYS A 40 -21.36 2.59 2.51
N GLU A 41 -22.18 2.81 3.54
CA GLU A 41 -22.14 4.02 4.37
C GLU A 41 -20.86 4.10 5.20
N GLU A 42 -20.48 3.00 5.83
CA GLU A 42 -19.22 2.92 6.59
C GLU A 42 -18.01 3.14 5.67
N ALA A 43 -17.97 2.50 4.52
CA ALA A 43 -16.89 2.67 3.55
C ALA A 43 -16.78 4.11 3.05
N ALA A 44 -17.91 4.76 2.75
CA ALA A 44 -17.96 6.14 2.29
C ALA A 44 -17.37 7.13 3.31
N LYS A 45 -17.55 6.87 4.60
CA LYS A 45 -17.00 7.69 5.69
C LYS A 45 -15.57 7.32 6.06
N PHE A 46 -15.23 6.03 6.00
CA PHE A 46 -13.95 5.50 6.44
C PHE A 46 -12.81 5.78 5.46
N PHE A 47 -12.97 5.49 4.18
CA PHE A 47 -11.88 5.53 3.23
C PHE A 47 -11.29 6.92 2.97
N PRO A 48 -12.03 8.04 2.97
CA PRO A 48 -11.41 9.35 2.89
C PRO A 48 -10.42 9.61 4.04
N VAL A 49 -10.77 9.24 5.26
CA VAL A 49 -9.91 9.36 6.45
C VAL A 49 -8.75 8.36 6.41
N TYR A 50 -9.01 7.15 5.97
CA TYR A 50 -8.02 6.10 5.79
C TYR A 50 -6.92 6.50 4.80
N PHE A 51 -7.29 6.98 3.64
CA PHE A 51 -6.32 7.41 2.62
C PHE A 51 -5.60 8.70 2.99
N GLU A 52 -6.22 9.59 3.74
CA GLU A 52 -5.52 10.74 4.33
C GLU A 52 -4.37 10.30 5.25
N LEU A 53 -4.63 9.33 6.12
CA LEU A 53 -3.59 8.71 6.96
C LEU A 53 -2.48 8.10 6.10
N GLN A 54 -2.84 7.31 5.09
CA GLN A 54 -1.87 6.67 4.21
C GLN A 54 -1.00 7.70 3.47
N ASP A 55 -1.57 8.81 3.04
CA ASP A 55 -0.83 9.89 2.37
C ASP A 55 0.16 10.57 3.31
N LYS A 56 -0.23 10.83 4.55
CA LYS A 56 0.66 11.41 5.56
C LYS A 56 1.81 10.46 5.90
N LYS A 57 1.54 9.17 6.07
CA LYS A 57 2.56 8.15 6.33
C LYS A 57 3.50 7.99 5.14
N LYS A 58 2.95 8.00 3.92
CA LYS A 58 3.75 7.94 2.70
C LYS A 58 4.73 9.09 2.61
N LYS A 59 4.30 10.30 2.93
CA LYS A 59 5.17 11.48 2.92
C LYS A 59 6.38 11.33 3.86
N LEU A 60 6.16 10.83 5.08
CA LEU A 60 7.24 10.53 6.03
C LEU A 60 8.18 9.43 5.53
N ASN A 61 7.62 8.40 4.91
CA ASN A 61 8.40 7.31 4.34
C ASN A 61 9.24 7.78 3.14
N ASP A 62 8.67 8.57 2.26
CA ASP A 62 9.37 9.15 1.09
C ASP A 62 10.55 10.03 1.54
N GLU A 63 10.35 10.85 2.58
CA GLU A 63 11.42 11.64 3.19
C GLU A 63 12.55 10.75 3.73
N SER A 64 12.21 9.67 4.41
CA SER A 64 13.20 8.70 4.92
C SER A 64 13.98 8.03 3.77
N TRP A 65 13.31 7.67 2.69
CA TRP A 65 13.98 7.13 1.49
C TRP A 65 14.93 8.14 0.84
N ASP A 66 14.55 9.42 0.78
CA ASP A 66 15.40 10.47 0.24
C ASP A 66 16.65 10.69 1.11
N LEU A 67 16.49 10.65 2.41
CA LEU A 67 17.62 10.72 3.37
C LEU A 67 18.57 9.53 3.20
N MET A 68 18.04 8.33 3.07
CA MET A 68 18.85 7.12 2.86
C MET A 68 19.61 7.16 1.53
N ARG A 69 19.00 7.73 0.47
CA ARG A 69 19.69 7.93 -0.81
C ARG A 69 20.85 8.92 -0.70
N LYS A 70 20.67 10.01 0.03
CA LYS A 70 21.74 11.00 0.27
C LYS A 70 22.95 10.38 0.98
N GLY A 71 22.71 9.45 1.89
CA GLY A 71 23.77 8.75 2.61
C GLY A 71 24.59 7.78 1.76
N LYS A 72 24.21 7.53 0.50
CA LYS A 72 25.01 6.70 -0.42
C LYS A 72 26.21 7.44 -1.03
N ASP A 73 26.28 8.75 -0.90
CA ASP A 73 27.43 9.52 -1.37
C ASP A 73 28.67 9.16 -0.54
N ASP A 74 29.78 8.83 -1.21
CA ASP A 74 31.05 8.48 -0.57
C ASP A 74 31.64 9.61 0.28
N LYS A 75 31.22 10.85 0.05
CA LYS A 75 31.62 12.03 0.83
C LYS A 75 30.79 12.26 2.09
N THR A 76 29.82 11.42 2.36
CA THR A 76 28.97 11.52 3.56
C THR A 76 29.82 11.36 4.82
N THR A 77 29.75 12.33 5.72
CA THR A 77 30.47 12.32 6.99
C THR A 77 29.74 11.52 8.06
N GLU A 78 30.46 11.10 9.12
CA GLU A 78 29.87 10.47 10.30
C GLU A 78 28.76 11.31 10.93
N ALA A 79 28.95 12.63 11.03
CA ALA A 79 27.94 13.54 11.55
C ALA A 79 26.66 13.55 10.68
N GLN A 80 26.81 13.48 9.36
CA GLN A 80 25.68 13.40 8.42
C GLN A 80 24.95 12.06 8.52
N TYR A 81 25.66 10.94 8.69
CA TYR A 81 25.05 9.63 8.93
C TYR A 81 24.25 9.64 10.24
N ALA A 82 24.80 10.20 11.31
CA ALA A 82 24.09 10.32 12.59
C ALA A 82 22.80 11.12 12.44
N GLU A 83 22.83 12.24 11.73
CA GLU A 83 21.65 13.08 11.47
C GLU A 83 20.58 12.32 10.64
N ILE A 84 20.99 11.58 9.60
CA ILE A 84 20.10 10.75 8.80
C ILE A 84 19.43 9.68 9.67
N ASN A 85 20.20 8.99 10.49
CA ASN A 85 19.67 7.94 11.38
C ASN A 85 18.62 8.51 12.34
N ASP A 86 18.87 9.65 12.95
CA ASP A 86 17.94 10.31 13.86
C ASP A 86 16.65 10.75 13.15
N LYS A 87 16.76 11.34 11.97
CA LYS A 87 15.59 11.77 11.19
C LYS A 87 14.74 10.60 10.74
N VAL A 88 15.35 9.51 10.29
CA VAL A 88 14.64 8.29 9.89
C VAL A 88 13.92 7.68 11.10
N ALA A 89 14.56 7.62 12.26
CA ALA A 89 13.93 7.14 13.49
C ALA A 89 12.76 8.03 13.92
N ASN A 90 12.93 9.35 13.88
CA ASN A 90 11.87 10.31 14.19
C ASN A 90 10.67 10.19 13.24
N ASN A 91 10.90 9.95 11.95
CA ASN A 91 9.83 9.75 10.98
C ASN A 91 9.02 8.47 11.26
N ARG A 92 9.66 7.40 11.74
CA ARG A 92 8.95 6.17 12.17
C ARG A 92 8.06 6.46 13.38
N ILE A 93 8.59 7.16 14.38
CA ILE A 93 7.80 7.56 15.56
C ILE A 93 6.61 8.43 15.15
N ALA A 94 6.82 9.39 14.27
CA ALA A 94 5.75 10.26 13.76
C ALA A 94 4.67 9.46 13.02
N ALA A 95 5.05 8.46 12.22
CA ALA A 95 4.11 7.57 11.54
C ALA A 95 3.26 6.76 12.54
N ASP A 96 3.87 6.22 13.59
CA ASP A 96 3.16 5.48 14.64
C ASP A 96 2.21 6.38 15.45
N GLN A 97 2.61 7.63 15.70
CA GLN A 97 1.74 8.62 16.34
C GLN A 97 0.53 8.98 15.46
N LEU A 98 0.72 9.06 14.14
CA LEU A 98 -0.38 9.24 13.20
C LEU A 98 -1.36 8.06 13.26
N ASP A 99 -0.87 6.83 13.28
CA ASP A 99 -1.72 5.64 13.41
C ASP A 99 -2.58 5.71 14.67
N LYS A 100 -2.00 6.10 15.80
CA LYS A 100 -2.73 6.27 17.06
C LYS A 100 -3.77 7.38 17.00
N THR A 101 -3.43 8.51 16.41
CA THR A 101 -4.36 9.65 16.25
C THR A 101 -5.52 9.28 15.36
N TYR A 102 -5.27 8.62 14.23
CA TYR A 102 -6.32 8.21 13.29
C TYR A 102 -7.17 7.06 13.82
N LEU A 103 -6.61 6.19 14.66
CA LEU A 103 -7.41 5.20 15.38
C LEU A 103 -8.55 5.87 16.14
N GLY A 104 -8.30 7.02 16.78
CA GLY A 104 -9.34 7.82 17.44
C GLY A 104 -10.44 8.28 16.46
N LYS A 105 -10.07 8.67 15.25
CA LYS A 105 -11.03 9.03 14.19
C LYS A 105 -11.81 7.82 13.68
N PHE A 106 -11.15 6.68 13.50
CA PHE A 106 -11.80 5.44 13.04
C PHE A 106 -12.83 4.91 14.04
N LYS A 107 -12.58 5.06 15.34
CA LYS A 107 -13.52 4.68 16.40
C LYS A 107 -14.85 5.43 16.34
N LYS A 108 -14.88 6.60 15.71
CA LYS A 108 -16.12 7.37 15.49
C LYS A 108 -16.92 6.87 14.28
N ILE A 109 -16.31 6.08 13.40
CA ILE A 109 -16.91 5.62 12.15
C ILE A 109 -17.24 4.13 12.20
N LEU A 110 -16.36 3.33 12.79
CA LEU A 110 -16.43 1.87 12.80
C LEU A 110 -16.44 1.32 14.24
N SER A 111 -17.04 0.15 14.41
CA SER A 111 -16.91 -0.62 15.64
C SER A 111 -15.47 -1.11 15.84
N SER A 112 -15.09 -1.38 17.08
CA SER A 112 -13.76 -1.91 17.41
C SER A 112 -13.47 -3.23 16.68
N LYS A 113 -14.47 -4.10 16.52
CA LYS A 113 -14.36 -5.33 15.75
C LYS A 113 -14.04 -5.05 14.28
N LYS A 114 -14.72 -4.11 13.65
CA LYS A 114 -14.48 -3.76 12.25
C LYS A 114 -13.11 -3.11 12.04
N ILE A 115 -12.67 -2.27 12.97
CA ILE A 115 -11.31 -1.72 12.96
C ILE A 115 -10.27 -2.85 13.02
N PHE A 116 -10.45 -3.83 13.91
CA PHE A 116 -9.58 -5.00 13.99
C PHE A 116 -9.55 -5.77 12.66
N LEU A 117 -10.72 -6.00 12.06
CA LEU A 117 -10.81 -6.70 10.77
C LEU A 117 -10.18 -5.92 9.63
N VAL A 118 -10.26 -4.58 9.64
CA VAL A 118 -9.53 -3.71 8.69
C VAL A 118 -8.03 -3.91 8.83
N GLN A 119 -7.48 -3.82 10.03
CA GLN A 119 -6.05 -4.03 10.28
C GLN A 119 -5.58 -5.41 9.82
N ARG A 120 -6.37 -6.43 10.11
CA ARG A 120 -6.10 -7.80 9.65
C ARG A 120 -6.13 -7.90 8.12
N ALA A 121 -7.09 -7.24 7.48
CA ALA A 121 -7.20 -7.18 6.03
C ALA A 121 -6.00 -6.49 5.38
N GLU A 122 -5.52 -5.39 5.96
CA GLU A 122 -4.31 -4.70 5.49
C GLU A 122 -3.08 -5.62 5.52
N MET A 123 -2.86 -6.30 6.63
CA MET A 123 -1.73 -7.23 6.78
C MET A 123 -1.81 -8.36 5.75
N ARG A 124 -3.00 -8.90 5.53
CA ARG A 124 -3.24 -9.96 4.55
C ARG A 124 -3.03 -9.48 3.12
N PHE A 125 -3.58 -8.32 2.77
CA PHE A 125 -3.42 -7.70 1.46
C PHE A 125 -1.94 -7.48 1.12
N HIS A 126 -1.18 -6.92 2.04
CA HIS A 126 0.25 -6.69 1.89
C HIS A 126 1.01 -8.00 1.64
N ARG A 127 0.68 -9.05 2.39
CA ARG A 127 1.29 -10.38 2.22
C ARG A 127 1.00 -10.98 0.85
N GLU A 128 -0.23 -10.87 0.38
CA GLU A 128 -0.64 -11.40 -0.93
C GLU A 128 0.01 -10.63 -2.09
N MET A 129 0.17 -9.32 -1.94
CA MET A 129 0.89 -8.49 -2.93
C MET A 129 2.37 -8.90 -3.05
N ILE A 130 3.06 -9.13 -1.94
CA ILE A 130 4.45 -9.61 -1.93
C ILE A 130 4.56 -10.99 -2.59
N LYS A 131 3.67 -11.92 -2.30
CA LYS A 131 3.65 -13.24 -2.94
C LYS A 131 3.44 -13.16 -4.46
N GLY A 132 2.57 -12.26 -4.91
CA GLY A 132 2.34 -12.01 -6.33
C GLY A 132 3.59 -11.50 -7.05
N MET A 133 4.31 -10.58 -6.42
CA MET A 133 5.57 -10.04 -6.95
C MET A 133 6.68 -11.10 -7.07
N ASN A 134 6.79 -12.00 -6.09
CA ASN A 134 7.79 -13.08 -6.10
C ASN A 134 7.50 -14.12 -7.20
N ARG A 135 6.23 -14.48 -7.42
CA ARG A 135 5.85 -15.40 -8.51
C ARG A 135 6.15 -14.83 -9.89
N GLY A 136 6.07 -13.50 -10.05
CA GLY A 136 6.45 -12.83 -11.30
C GLY A 136 7.95 -12.88 -11.59
N LYS A 137 8.80 -12.84 -10.54
CA LYS A 137 10.25 -12.93 -10.67
C LYS A 137 10.72 -14.34 -11.06
N ASP A 138 10.10 -15.39 -10.52
CA ASP A 138 10.46 -16.77 -10.84
C ASP A 138 10.14 -17.12 -12.30
N LYS A 139 9.02 -16.65 -12.84
CA LYS A 139 8.67 -16.84 -14.25
C LYS A 139 9.57 -16.07 -15.21
N GLY A 140 10.14 -14.95 -14.79
CA GLY A 140 11.07 -14.14 -15.62
C GLY A 140 12.48 -14.72 -15.70
N ASN A 141 12.88 -15.58 -14.76
CA ASN A 141 14.22 -16.15 -14.73
C ASN A 141 14.35 -17.42 -15.58
N ASP A 142 13.25 -18.16 -15.76
CA ASP A 142 13.25 -19.38 -16.59
C ASP A 142 13.27 -19.07 -18.11
N SER A 143 12.86 -17.89 -18.52
CA SER A 143 12.88 -17.47 -19.92
C SER A 143 14.25 -16.97 -20.41
N LYS A 144 15.23 -16.77 -19.53
CA LYS A 144 16.60 -16.34 -19.88
C LYS A 144 17.62 -17.48 -19.94
N LYS A 145 17.19 -18.73 -19.77
CA LYS A 145 18.07 -19.92 -19.84
C LYS A 145 17.78 -20.83 -21.04
N LYS A 146 17.37 -20.25 -22.17
CA LYS A 146 17.33 -20.99 -23.44
C LYS A 146 18.11 -20.23 -24.51
#